data_b5b4c76657bf67a7effeac0ed8d7c91c
#
_entry.id   b5b4c76657bf67a7effeac0ed8d7c91c
#
_cell.length_a   1.000
_cell.length_b   1.000
_cell.length_c   1.000
_cell.angle_alpha   90.00
_cell.angle_beta   90.00
_cell.angle_gamma   90.00
#
_symmetry.space_group_name_H-M   'P 1'
#
loop_
_entity.id
_entity.type
_entity.pdbx_description
1 polymer ?
#
loop_
_entity_poly.entity_id
_entity_poly.type
_entity_poly.pdbx_seq_one_letter_code
_entity_poly.pdbx_strand_id
1 'polypeptide(L)'
;MKFIPLTFLLCFLFIRTVPAQSYNWTKEELENANTAKNASYLNEEEKKIVFYMNLARTDGEKFFNTFFQDFVNTFNADMQQYGNYEALKVNRKDKYYRGLEKDLKTIKGLPLFYPDETLTWIAQQHAKDLSKNNSAGHNSSDGRTVKDRIARYYPGRAMAENLAFGFSKGLANVSMLLLDKDVPDLGHRKTILGNSYQLSLTGVNIRSHPGYKYCAVIDFISKPVSR
;
A
#
# COMPACT_ATOMS: atom_id res chain seq x y z
N MET A 1 -31.04 -26.59 67.08
CA MET A 1 -30.03 -26.19 66.09
C MET A 1 -30.44 -26.73 64.72
N LYS A 2 -30.86 -25.84 63.80
CA LYS A 2 -31.24 -26.25 62.44
C LYS A 2 -30.04 -25.96 61.52
N PHE A 3 -29.50 -27.01 60.88
CA PHE A 3 -28.45 -26.91 59.89
C PHE A 3 -29.10 -26.51 58.57
N ILE A 4 -28.62 -25.38 57.99
CA ILE A 4 -28.96 -24.95 56.61
C ILE A 4 -27.83 -25.45 55.70
N PRO A 5 -28.11 -26.24 54.64
CA PRO A 5 -27.09 -26.64 53.71
C PRO A 5 -26.77 -25.47 52.77
N LEU A 6 -25.48 -25.11 52.72
CA LEU A 6 -24.94 -24.13 51.79
C LEU A 6 -24.74 -24.78 50.41
N THR A 7 -25.67 -24.49 49.49
CA THR A 7 -25.59 -25.00 48.12
C THR A 7 -24.59 -24.11 47.31
N PHE A 8 -23.44 -24.65 47.01
CA PHE A 8 -22.49 -24.01 46.11
C PHE A 8 -23.01 -24.09 44.66
N LEU A 9 -23.42 -22.94 44.11
CA LEU A 9 -23.76 -22.80 42.67
C LEU A 9 -22.45 -22.65 41.86
N LEU A 10 -22.02 -23.74 41.21
CA LEU A 10 -20.86 -23.74 40.34
C LEU A 10 -21.25 -23.10 39.00
N CYS A 11 -20.98 -21.80 38.83
CA CYS A 11 -21.09 -21.12 37.52
C CYS A 11 -20.01 -21.62 36.60
N PHE A 12 -20.34 -22.51 35.64
CA PHE A 12 -19.50 -22.86 34.51
C PHE A 12 -19.44 -21.68 33.56
N LEU A 13 -18.36 -20.89 33.59
CA LEU A 13 -18.00 -19.94 32.53
C LEU A 13 -17.60 -20.72 31.29
N PHE A 14 -18.52 -20.86 30.35
CA PHE A 14 -18.19 -21.30 28.98
C PHE A 14 -17.37 -20.22 28.30
N ILE A 15 -16.06 -20.32 28.36
CA ILE A 15 -15.16 -19.53 27.51
C ILE A 15 -15.37 -20.05 26.07
N ARG A 16 -16.17 -19.33 25.29
CA ARG A 16 -16.23 -19.55 23.84
C ARG A 16 -14.89 -19.12 23.26
N THR A 17 -14.03 -20.08 22.96
CA THR A 17 -12.86 -19.84 22.10
C THR A 17 -13.37 -19.56 20.70
N VAL A 18 -13.37 -18.28 20.31
CA VAL A 18 -13.54 -17.90 18.91
C VAL A 18 -12.32 -18.47 18.19
N PRO A 19 -12.47 -19.36 17.18
CA PRO A 19 -11.32 -19.85 16.44
C PRO A 19 -10.57 -18.67 15.86
N ALA A 20 -9.25 -18.62 16.02
CA ALA A 20 -8.41 -17.61 15.42
C ALA A 20 -8.66 -17.66 13.89
N GLN A 21 -9.12 -16.56 13.31
CA GLN A 21 -9.38 -16.49 11.88
C GLN A 21 -8.04 -16.69 11.15
N SER A 22 -7.94 -17.76 10.39
CA SER A 22 -6.75 -18.06 9.58
C SER A 22 -6.80 -17.21 8.31
N TYR A 23 -5.88 -16.26 8.17
CA TYR A 23 -5.74 -15.42 6.97
C TYR A 23 -4.80 -16.07 5.96
N ASN A 24 -5.20 -17.19 5.37
CA ASN A 24 -4.40 -17.88 4.36
C ASN A 24 -4.77 -17.41 2.94
N TRP A 25 -3.78 -16.92 2.19
CA TRP A 25 -3.93 -16.62 0.77
C TRP A 25 -3.95 -17.91 -0.04
N THR A 26 -4.97 -18.10 -0.87
CA THR A 26 -5.00 -19.21 -1.82
C THR A 26 -4.04 -18.94 -2.97
N LYS A 27 -3.61 -20.01 -3.65
CA LYS A 27 -2.79 -19.90 -4.86
C LYS A 27 -3.48 -19.05 -5.92
N GLU A 28 -4.79 -19.23 -6.11
CA GLU A 28 -5.58 -18.47 -7.07
C GLU A 28 -5.61 -16.98 -6.75
N GLU A 29 -5.84 -16.58 -5.49
CA GLU A 29 -5.81 -15.17 -5.08
C GLU A 29 -4.45 -14.52 -5.36
N LEU A 30 -3.35 -15.23 -5.06
CA LEU A 30 -1.99 -14.75 -5.31
C LEU A 30 -1.71 -14.63 -6.82
N GLU A 31 -2.11 -15.61 -7.63
CA GLU A 31 -1.94 -15.59 -9.08
C GLU A 31 -2.76 -14.45 -9.71
N ASN A 32 -4.01 -14.27 -9.32
CA ASN A 32 -4.88 -13.21 -9.82
C ASN A 32 -4.35 -11.81 -9.47
N ALA A 33 -3.84 -11.61 -8.25
CA ALA A 33 -3.24 -10.34 -7.84
C ALA A 33 -1.93 -10.02 -8.59
N ASN A 34 -1.22 -11.04 -9.11
CA ASN A 34 0.08 -10.88 -9.76
C ASN A 34 -0.03 -10.49 -11.24
N THR A 35 -0.76 -9.41 -11.52
CA THR A 35 -0.99 -8.89 -12.87
C THR A 35 0.29 -8.46 -13.57
N ALA A 36 1.34 -8.11 -12.81
CA ALA A 36 2.63 -7.66 -13.35
C ALA A 36 3.65 -8.78 -13.61
N LYS A 37 3.30 -10.05 -13.36
CA LYS A 37 4.27 -11.18 -13.46
C LYS A 37 5.05 -11.24 -14.78
N ASN A 38 4.38 -10.90 -15.88
CA ASN A 38 4.94 -10.98 -17.23
C ASN A 38 5.44 -9.62 -17.76
N ALA A 39 5.41 -8.54 -16.97
CA ALA A 39 5.89 -7.22 -17.36
C ALA A 39 7.43 -7.18 -17.32
N SER A 40 8.07 -7.45 -18.46
CA SER A 40 9.54 -7.51 -18.56
C SER A 40 10.23 -6.16 -18.36
N TYR A 41 9.50 -5.06 -18.51
CA TYR A 41 9.95 -3.68 -18.30
C TYR A 41 9.96 -3.25 -16.82
N LEU A 42 9.44 -4.08 -15.91
CA LEU A 42 9.48 -3.89 -14.46
C LEU A 42 10.51 -4.83 -13.82
N ASN A 43 11.27 -4.31 -12.86
CA ASN A 43 12.08 -5.17 -11.98
C ASN A 43 11.21 -5.87 -10.93
N GLU A 44 11.77 -6.83 -10.20
CA GLU A 44 11.00 -7.66 -9.25
C GLU A 44 10.38 -6.86 -8.10
N GLU A 45 11.01 -5.80 -7.62
CA GLU A 45 10.44 -4.98 -6.54
C GLU A 45 9.34 -4.03 -7.06
N GLU A 46 9.45 -3.56 -8.31
CA GLU A 46 8.40 -2.81 -9.00
C GLU A 46 7.16 -3.68 -9.27
N LYS A 47 7.35 -4.93 -9.73
CA LYS A 47 6.26 -5.93 -9.85
C LYS A 47 5.57 -6.18 -8.50
N LYS A 48 6.35 -6.25 -7.41
CA LYS A 48 5.80 -6.42 -6.05
C LYS A 48 4.97 -5.22 -5.60
N ILE A 49 5.27 -3.98 -6.03
CA ILE A 49 4.38 -2.85 -5.75
C ILE A 49 2.99 -3.11 -6.33
N VAL A 50 2.90 -3.48 -7.60
CA VAL A 50 1.61 -3.79 -8.25
C VAL A 50 0.90 -4.94 -7.54
N PHE A 51 1.64 -6.01 -7.23
CA PHE A 51 1.13 -7.19 -6.54
C PHE A 51 0.54 -6.86 -5.16
N TYR A 52 1.25 -6.14 -4.31
CA TYR A 52 0.78 -5.81 -2.96
C TYR A 52 -0.37 -4.80 -2.97
N MET A 53 -0.38 -3.84 -3.90
CA MET A 53 -1.57 -2.98 -4.11
C MET A 53 -2.78 -3.84 -4.48
N ASN A 54 -2.62 -4.82 -5.36
CA ASN A 54 -3.70 -5.71 -5.79
C ASN A 54 -4.17 -6.64 -4.67
N LEU A 55 -3.29 -7.16 -3.84
CA LEU A 55 -3.69 -7.93 -2.65
C LEU A 55 -4.52 -7.09 -1.68
N ALA A 56 -4.11 -5.85 -1.40
CA ALA A 56 -4.87 -4.93 -0.55
C ALA A 56 -6.25 -4.61 -1.15
N ARG A 57 -6.40 -4.60 -2.48
CA ARG A 57 -7.67 -4.39 -3.20
C ARG A 57 -8.52 -5.65 -3.28
N THR A 58 -7.93 -6.84 -3.33
CA THR A 58 -8.62 -8.13 -3.35
C THR A 58 -9.29 -8.42 -2.01
N ASP A 59 -8.51 -8.33 -0.94
CA ASP A 59 -8.98 -8.56 0.43
C ASP A 59 -8.14 -7.72 1.40
N GLY A 60 -8.64 -6.54 1.74
CA GLY A 60 -7.89 -5.60 2.57
C GLY A 60 -7.67 -6.12 3.99
N GLU A 61 -8.66 -6.79 4.59
CA GLU A 61 -8.53 -7.35 5.94
C GLU A 61 -7.47 -8.45 5.98
N LYS A 62 -7.47 -9.34 4.98
CA LYS A 62 -6.47 -10.39 4.85
C LYS A 62 -5.07 -9.80 4.63
N PHE A 63 -4.95 -8.78 3.75
CA PHE A 63 -3.70 -8.05 3.53
C PHE A 63 -3.17 -7.41 4.82
N PHE A 64 -4.05 -6.73 5.59
CA PHE A 64 -3.69 -6.11 6.85
C PHE A 64 -3.15 -7.10 7.88
N ASN A 65 -3.81 -8.27 8.00
CA ASN A 65 -3.45 -9.28 9.01
C ASN A 65 -2.30 -10.21 8.59
N THR A 66 -1.81 -10.09 7.35
CA THR A 66 -0.66 -10.86 6.82
C THR A 66 0.48 -9.92 6.42
N PHE A 67 0.56 -9.54 5.16
CA PHE A 67 1.69 -8.79 4.59
C PHE A 67 1.95 -7.44 5.27
N PHE A 68 0.90 -6.72 5.67
CA PHE A 68 1.10 -5.46 6.38
C PHE A 68 1.66 -5.69 7.79
N GLN A 69 1.24 -6.77 8.52
CA GLN A 69 1.84 -7.11 9.81
C GLN A 69 3.30 -7.55 9.65
N ASP A 70 3.62 -8.31 8.60
CA ASP A 70 5.00 -8.71 8.30
C ASP A 70 5.87 -7.48 8.06
N PHE A 71 5.37 -6.51 7.27
CA PHE A 71 6.05 -5.23 7.09
C PHE A 71 6.26 -4.52 8.43
N VAL A 72 5.21 -4.35 9.25
CA VAL A 72 5.30 -3.63 10.53
C VAL A 72 6.31 -4.27 11.47
N ASN A 73 6.32 -5.61 11.55
CA ASN A 73 7.24 -6.35 12.41
C ASN A 73 8.69 -6.17 11.94
N THR A 74 8.95 -6.36 10.64
CA THR A 74 10.29 -6.21 10.06
C THR A 74 10.77 -4.77 10.17
N PHE A 75 9.94 -3.80 9.76
CA PHE A 75 10.29 -2.38 9.82
C PHE A 75 10.60 -1.94 11.25
N ASN A 76 9.77 -2.30 12.22
CA ASN A 76 10.01 -1.93 13.61
C ASN A 76 11.27 -2.59 14.18
N ALA A 77 11.58 -3.84 13.81
CA ALA A 77 12.82 -4.49 14.18
C ALA A 77 14.04 -3.75 13.59
N ASP A 78 13.99 -3.39 12.33
CA ASP A 78 15.07 -2.64 11.66
C ASP A 78 15.27 -1.25 12.29
N MET A 79 14.19 -0.60 12.76
CA MET A 79 14.30 0.72 13.38
C MET A 79 14.90 0.71 14.78
N GLN A 80 14.95 -0.45 15.47
CA GLN A 80 15.52 -0.56 16.82
C GLN A 80 17.01 -0.17 16.91
N GLN A 81 17.74 -0.26 15.78
CA GLN A 81 19.14 0.15 15.73
C GLN A 81 19.36 1.68 15.85
N TYR A 82 18.30 2.48 15.74
CA TYR A 82 18.39 3.94 15.78
C TYR A 82 17.96 4.49 17.14
N GLY A 83 18.71 5.48 17.65
CA GLY A 83 18.44 6.09 18.96
C GLY A 83 17.08 6.78 19.11
N ASN A 84 16.44 7.13 18.00
CA ASN A 84 15.10 7.74 17.94
C ASN A 84 14.00 6.73 17.57
N TYR A 85 14.17 5.45 17.91
CA TYR A 85 13.25 4.35 17.57
C TYR A 85 11.77 4.68 17.83
N GLU A 86 11.45 5.30 18.98
CA GLU A 86 10.07 5.64 19.34
C GLU A 86 9.39 6.58 18.34
N ALA A 87 10.15 7.45 17.69
CA ALA A 87 9.66 8.34 16.64
C ALA A 87 9.55 7.65 15.28
N LEU A 88 10.43 6.70 14.99
CA LEU A 88 10.53 6.02 13.70
C LEU A 88 9.55 4.86 13.55
N LYS A 89 9.29 4.11 14.64
CA LYS A 89 8.48 2.90 14.56
C LYS A 89 7.05 3.14 14.09
N VAL A 90 6.48 2.16 13.43
CA VAL A 90 5.03 2.11 13.18
C VAL A 90 4.34 1.81 14.50
N ASN A 91 3.63 2.80 15.02
CA ASN A 91 2.91 2.67 16.29
C ASN A 91 1.48 2.15 16.05
N ARG A 92 1.18 0.95 16.54
CA ARG A 92 -0.16 0.33 16.42
C ARG A 92 -1.29 1.10 17.12
N LYS A 93 -0.97 2.01 18.04
CA LYS A 93 -1.94 2.88 18.73
C LYS A 93 -2.18 4.20 17.99
N ASP A 94 -1.42 4.48 16.94
CA ASP A 94 -1.53 5.69 16.14
C ASP A 94 -2.87 5.74 15.39
N LYS A 95 -3.41 6.95 15.21
CA LYS A 95 -4.66 7.17 14.46
C LYS A 95 -4.58 6.71 13.00
N TYR A 96 -3.41 6.85 12.36
CA TYR A 96 -3.20 6.42 10.97
C TYR A 96 -3.20 4.91 10.84
N TYR A 97 -2.58 4.18 11.78
CA TYR A 97 -2.61 2.72 11.83
C TYR A 97 -4.03 2.20 12.04
N ARG A 98 -4.73 2.71 13.06
CA ARG A 98 -6.11 2.29 13.35
C ARG A 98 -7.09 2.69 12.24
N GLY A 99 -6.87 3.86 11.61
CA GLY A 99 -7.63 4.28 10.43
C GLY A 99 -7.42 3.33 9.25
N LEU A 100 -6.17 2.93 8.98
CA LEU A 100 -5.85 1.96 7.93
C LEU A 100 -6.53 0.61 8.20
N GLU A 101 -6.43 0.10 9.44
CA GLU A 101 -7.12 -1.15 9.83
C GLU A 101 -8.63 -1.08 9.54
N LYS A 102 -9.27 0.02 9.94
CA LYS A 102 -10.70 0.24 9.70
C LYS A 102 -11.02 0.27 8.21
N ASP A 103 -10.25 1.00 7.41
CA ASP A 103 -10.49 1.14 5.98
C ASP A 103 -10.30 -0.21 5.27
N LEU A 104 -9.21 -0.92 5.55
CA LEU A 104 -8.91 -2.20 4.91
C LEU A 104 -9.94 -3.29 5.24
N LYS A 105 -10.56 -3.27 6.42
CA LYS A 105 -11.66 -4.19 6.77
C LYS A 105 -12.86 -4.08 5.84
N THR A 106 -13.04 -2.94 5.18
CA THR A 106 -14.17 -2.71 4.25
C THR A 106 -13.84 -3.08 2.81
N ILE A 107 -12.57 -3.36 2.49
CA ILE A 107 -12.13 -3.60 1.12
C ILE A 107 -12.27 -5.08 0.77
N LYS A 108 -13.07 -5.37 -0.26
CA LYS A 108 -13.26 -6.69 -0.86
C LYS A 108 -13.49 -6.55 -2.36
N GLY A 109 -12.68 -7.22 -3.17
CA GLY A 109 -12.92 -7.37 -4.61
C GLY A 109 -12.91 -6.08 -5.42
N LEU A 110 -12.07 -5.09 -5.06
CA LEU A 110 -11.87 -3.91 -5.89
C LEU A 110 -11.21 -4.29 -7.22
N PRO A 111 -11.49 -3.56 -8.32
CA PRO A 111 -10.80 -3.76 -9.60
C PRO A 111 -9.29 -3.70 -9.44
N LEU A 112 -8.56 -4.65 -10.04
CA LEU A 112 -7.10 -4.73 -9.94
C LEU A 112 -6.42 -3.66 -10.80
N PHE A 113 -5.20 -3.29 -10.42
CA PHE A 113 -4.28 -2.53 -11.25
C PHE A 113 -3.54 -3.47 -12.20
N TYR A 114 -3.35 -3.01 -13.44
CA TYR A 114 -2.53 -3.68 -14.45
C TYR A 114 -1.36 -2.77 -14.83
N PRO A 115 -0.15 -3.32 -14.97
CA PRO A 115 0.99 -2.52 -15.39
C PRO A 115 0.85 -2.05 -16.84
N ASP A 116 1.30 -0.83 -17.10
CA ASP A 116 1.34 -0.23 -18.44
C ASP A 116 2.77 0.25 -18.73
N GLU A 117 3.31 -0.14 -19.87
CA GLU A 117 4.71 0.12 -20.22
C GLU A 117 4.99 1.61 -20.46
N THR A 118 4.11 2.28 -21.17
CA THR A 118 4.27 3.73 -21.42
C THR A 118 4.15 4.53 -20.14
N LEU A 119 3.20 4.17 -19.27
CA LEU A 119 3.05 4.83 -17.96
C LEU A 119 4.26 4.55 -17.06
N THR A 120 4.81 3.33 -17.11
CA THR A 120 6.06 2.98 -16.42
C THR A 120 7.23 3.82 -16.92
N TRP A 121 7.34 4.03 -18.23
CA TRP A 121 8.36 4.90 -18.78
C TRP A 121 8.19 6.35 -18.28
N ILE A 122 6.97 6.88 -18.20
CA ILE A 122 6.68 8.22 -17.64
C ILE A 122 7.15 8.29 -16.18
N ALA A 123 6.75 7.32 -15.34
CA ALA A 123 7.18 7.22 -13.95
C ALA A 123 8.72 7.17 -13.83
N GLN A 124 9.38 6.41 -14.72
CA GLN A 124 10.84 6.33 -14.77
C GLN A 124 11.50 7.67 -15.09
N GLN A 125 10.94 8.45 -16.04
CA GLN A 125 11.49 9.77 -16.35
C GLN A 125 11.37 10.71 -15.15
N HIS A 126 10.23 10.70 -14.44
CA HIS A 126 10.06 11.52 -13.25
C HIS A 126 10.97 11.08 -12.09
N ALA A 127 11.06 9.77 -11.82
CA ALA A 127 11.99 9.25 -10.81
C ALA A 127 13.45 9.62 -11.12
N LYS A 128 13.84 9.60 -12.41
CA LYS A 128 15.18 10.03 -12.85
C LYS A 128 15.40 11.52 -12.61
N ASP A 129 14.39 12.35 -12.87
CA ASP A 129 14.44 13.79 -12.64
C ASP A 129 14.60 14.12 -11.16
N LEU A 130 13.76 13.52 -10.30
CA LEU A 130 13.84 13.67 -8.84
C LEU A 130 15.22 13.25 -8.30
N SER A 131 15.72 12.10 -8.73
CA SER A 131 17.04 11.60 -8.31
C SER A 131 18.18 12.52 -8.76
N LYS A 132 18.16 12.97 -10.03
CA LYS A 132 19.20 13.84 -10.59
C LYS A 132 19.28 15.19 -9.89
N ASN A 133 18.13 15.76 -9.54
CA ASN A 133 18.04 17.09 -8.93
C ASN A 133 17.98 17.06 -7.40
N ASN A 134 18.09 15.86 -6.79
CA ASN A 134 17.95 15.65 -5.34
C ASN A 134 16.71 16.34 -4.79
N SER A 135 15.58 16.19 -5.49
CA SER A 135 14.31 16.85 -5.18
C SER A 135 13.21 15.83 -4.85
N ALA A 136 12.16 16.29 -4.22
CA ALA A 136 10.97 15.52 -3.89
C ALA A 136 9.72 16.32 -4.28
N GLY A 137 8.68 15.65 -4.77
CA GLY A 137 7.40 16.27 -5.12
C GLY A 137 6.90 15.85 -6.49
N HIS A 138 5.67 16.28 -6.77
CA HIS A 138 4.93 15.87 -7.97
C HIS A 138 5.29 16.65 -9.24
N ASN A 139 5.98 17.77 -9.13
CA ASN A 139 6.42 18.56 -10.30
C ASN A 139 7.84 18.17 -10.70
N SER A 140 8.08 18.05 -12.00
CA SER A 140 9.42 17.88 -12.56
C SER A 140 10.24 19.17 -12.43
N SER A 141 11.57 19.06 -12.50
CA SER A 141 12.50 20.19 -12.40
C SER A 141 12.28 21.25 -13.49
N ASP A 142 11.67 20.88 -14.61
CA ASP A 142 11.28 21.78 -15.69
C ASP A 142 9.86 22.39 -15.53
N GLY A 143 9.22 22.16 -14.36
CA GLY A 143 7.90 22.70 -14.03
C GLY A 143 6.71 21.84 -14.51
N ARG A 144 6.92 20.74 -15.25
CA ARG A 144 5.82 19.87 -15.69
C ARG A 144 5.15 19.20 -14.49
N THR A 145 3.83 19.30 -14.44
CA THR A 145 2.98 18.61 -13.45
C THR A 145 2.76 17.14 -13.86
N VAL A 146 2.14 16.35 -12.97
CA VAL A 146 1.65 14.99 -13.27
C VAL A 146 0.80 14.98 -14.54
N LYS A 147 -0.13 15.95 -14.65
CA LYS A 147 -1.00 16.09 -15.83
C LYS A 147 -0.20 16.32 -17.10
N ASP A 148 0.79 17.20 -17.09
CA ASP A 148 1.59 17.50 -18.28
C ASP A 148 2.42 16.30 -18.74
N ARG A 149 2.90 15.49 -17.83
CA ARG A 149 3.64 14.26 -18.14
C ARG A 149 2.74 13.18 -18.74
N ILE A 150 1.59 12.93 -18.11
CA ILE A 150 0.71 11.79 -18.46
C ILE A 150 -0.23 12.13 -19.62
N ALA A 151 -0.86 13.32 -19.63
CA ALA A 151 -1.89 13.66 -20.62
C ALA A 151 -1.38 13.70 -22.05
N ARG A 152 -0.07 13.88 -22.24
CA ARG A 152 0.57 13.81 -23.57
C ARG A 152 0.38 12.44 -24.22
N TYR A 153 0.36 11.37 -23.44
CA TYR A 153 0.24 9.98 -23.91
C TYR A 153 -1.16 9.42 -23.66
N TYR A 154 -1.85 9.94 -22.67
CA TYR A 154 -3.18 9.48 -22.23
C TYR A 154 -4.15 10.65 -22.07
N PRO A 155 -4.51 11.34 -23.18
CA PRO A 155 -5.40 12.48 -23.11
C PRO A 155 -6.80 12.08 -22.60
N GLY A 156 -7.40 12.95 -21.78
CA GLY A 156 -8.76 12.77 -21.28
C GLY A 156 -8.96 11.68 -20.22
N ARG A 157 -7.85 11.08 -19.69
CA ARG A 157 -7.92 10.09 -18.61
C ARG A 157 -7.90 10.76 -17.25
N ALA A 158 -8.62 10.18 -16.28
CA ALA A 158 -8.33 10.46 -14.87
C ALA A 158 -6.95 9.91 -14.53
N MET A 159 -6.18 10.64 -13.71
CA MET A 159 -4.81 10.29 -13.37
C MET A 159 -4.51 10.65 -11.92
N ALA A 160 -3.56 9.93 -11.34
CA ALA A 160 -3.01 10.19 -10.02
C ALA A 160 -1.54 9.75 -9.99
N GLU A 161 -0.79 10.26 -9.02
CA GLU A 161 0.58 9.85 -8.76
C GLU A 161 0.77 9.68 -7.24
N ASN A 162 1.40 8.59 -6.84
CA ASN A 162 1.91 8.41 -5.49
C ASN A 162 3.43 8.41 -5.52
N LEU A 163 4.03 9.10 -4.55
CA LEU A 163 5.48 9.13 -4.34
C LEU A 163 5.82 8.52 -2.98
N ALA A 164 6.81 7.64 -2.95
CA ALA A 164 7.36 7.12 -1.71
C ALA A 164 8.88 7.27 -1.70
N PHE A 165 9.44 7.62 -0.54
CA PHE A 165 10.87 7.84 -0.37
C PHE A 165 11.44 6.95 0.73
N GLY A 166 12.70 6.52 0.56
CA GLY A 166 13.43 5.76 1.57
C GLY A 166 13.40 4.23 1.39
N PHE A 167 12.55 3.68 0.53
CA PHE A 167 12.30 2.24 0.44
C PHE A 167 12.65 1.66 -0.91
N SER A 168 13.46 0.58 -0.92
CA SER A 168 13.77 -0.20 -2.13
C SER A 168 12.81 -1.38 -2.34
N LYS A 169 12.04 -1.78 -1.30
CA LYS A 169 11.18 -2.96 -1.31
C LYS A 169 9.74 -2.61 -1.63
N GLY A 170 9.12 -3.39 -2.53
CA GLY A 170 7.75 -3.17 -2.96
C GLY A 170 6.74 -3.19 -1.81
N LEU A 171 6.86 -4.16 -0.89
CA LEU A 171 5.98 -4.23 0.29
C LEU A 171 6.10 -2.99 1.18
N ALA A 172 7.32 -2.50 1.41
CA ALA A 172 7.54 -1.33 2.25
C ALA A 172 6.95 -0.06 1.62
N ASN A 173 7.14 0.14 0.30
CA ASN A 173 6.54 1.26 -0.42
C ASN A 173 5.01 1.24 -0.30
N VAL A 174 4.36 0.12 -0.61
CA VAL A 174 2.88 0.00 -0.54
C VAL A 174 2.38 0.17 0.89
N SER A 175 3.03 -0.45 1.87
CA SER A 175 2.61 -0.37 3.28
C SER A 175 2.70 1.05 3.83
N MET A 176 3.74 1.81 3.49
CA MET A 176 3.89 3.20 3.93
C MET A 176 2.90 4.13 3.24
N LEU A 177 2.64 3.94 1.94
CA LEU A 177 1.62 4.70 1.21
C LEU A 177 0.20 4.41 1.73
N LEU A 178 -0.07 3.18 2.16
CA LEU A 178 -1.34 2.82 2.79
C LEU A 178 -1.45 3.37 4.21
N LEU A 179 -0.37 3.30 5.00
CA LEU A 179 -0.34 3.88 6.34
C LEU A 179 -0.58 5.39 6.28
N ASP A 180 0.02 6.06 5.31
CA ASP A 180 -0.16 7.47 4.95
C ASP A 180 0.02 8.40 6.16
N LYS A 181 1.00 8.08 7.01
CA LYS A 181 1.26 8.79 8.26
C LYS A 181 1.65 10.24 7.98
N ASP A 182 1.05 11.15 8.72
CA ASP A 182 1.27 12.60 8.66
C ASP A 182 0.81 13.25 7.33
N VAL A 183 -0.01 12.54 6.53
CA VAL A 183 -0.73 13.06 5.37
C VAL A 183 -2.22 13.19 5.71
N PRO A 184 -2.69 14.38 6.08
CA PRO A 184 -4.04 14.54 6.69
C PRO A 184 -5.20 14.13 5.80
N ASP A 185 -5.06 14.30 4.48
CA ASP A 185 -6.08 13.95 3.49
C ASP A 185 -6.05 12.48 3.07
N LEU A 186 -5.02 11.72 3.50
CA LEU A 186 -4.83 10.31 3.15
C LEU A 186 -4.83 10.06 1.63
N GLY A 187 -4.19 10.96 0.88
CA GLY A 187 -4.22 10.98 -0.58
C GLY A 187 -3.67 9.71 -1.21
N HIS A 188 -2.55 9.19 -0.72
CA HIS A 188 -1.93 7.97 -1.24
C HIS A 188 -2.81 6.74 -0.97
N ARG A 189 -3.33 6.60 0.26
CA ARG A 189 -4.27 5.52 0.62
C ARG A 189 -5.52 5.55 -0.25
N LYS A 190 -6.13 6.73 -0.43
CA LYS A 190 -7.32 6.91 -1.28
C LYS A 190 -7.06 6.56 -2.74
N THR A 191 -5.88 6.87 -3.25
CA THR A 191 -5.48 6.48 -4.61
C THR A 191 -5.40 4.96 -4.75
N ILE A 192 -4.82 4.27 -3.77
CA ILE A 192 -4.67 2.81 -3.81
C ILE A 192 -5.99 2.08 -3.55
N LEU A 193 -6.79 2.52 -2.56
CA LEU A 193 -8.00 1.81 -2.13
C LEU A 193 -9.30 2.41 -2.68
N GLY A 194 -9.24 3.58 -3.31
CA GLY A 194 -10.42 4.23 -3.88
C GLY A 194 -10.83 3.62 -5.22
N ASN A 195 -12.06 3.89 -5.62
CA ASN A 195 -12.61 3.51 -6.93
C ASN A 195 -13.28 4.68 -7.67
N SER A 196 -13.30 5.86 -7.08
CA SER A 196 -14.04 7.03 -7.62
C SER A 196 -13.58 7.46 -8.99
N TYR A 197 -12.29 7.32 -9.31
CA TYR A 197 -11.70 7.67 -10.60
C TYR A 197 -11.51 6.47 -11.52
N GLN A 198 -11.95 5.27 -11.12
CA GLN A 198 -11.81 4.03 -11.89
C GLN A 198 -10.37 3.79 -12.39
N LEU A 199 -9.38 4.17 -11.58
CA LEU A 199 -7.98 3.92 -11.88
C LEU A 199 -7.74 2.42 -12.02
N SER A 200 -7.06 2.02 -13.10
CA SER A 200 -6.90 0.60 -13.43
C SER A 200 -5.56 0.25 -14.08
N LEU A 201 -4.87 1.23 -14.67
CA LEU A 201 -3.52 1.04 -15.19
C LEU A 201 -2.54 1.76 -14.28
N THR A 202 -1.35 1.18 -14.11
CA THR A 202 -0.30 1.75 -13.28
C THR A 202 1.06 1.63 -13.96
N GLY A 203 1.88 2.67 -13.77
CA GLY A 203 3.30 2.66 -14.12
C GLY A 203 4.13 2.83 -12.85
N VAL A 204 5.19 2.05 -12.71
CA VAL A 204 5.99 2.02 -11.48
C VAL A 204 7.47 2.14 -11.79
N ASN A 205 8.19 2.97 -11.04
CA ASN A 205 9.64 2.95 -11.03
C ASN A 205 10.20 3.19 -9.63
N ILE A 206 11.15 2.35 -9.23
CA ILE A 206 11.97 2.52 -8.02
C ILE A 206 13.38 2.88 -8.45
N ARG A 207 13.92 3.97 -7.90
CA ARG A 207 15.28 4.44 -8.21
C ARG A 207 16.02 4.84 -6.95
N SER A 208 17.35 4.71 -6.99
CA SER A 208 18.23 5.33 -5.98
C SER A 208 18.06 6.84 -5.96
N HIS A 209 18.06 7.44 -4.76
CA HIS A 209 17.88 8.87 -4.56
C HIS A 209 18.93 9.41 -3.57
N PRO A 210 19.68 10.48 -3.90
CA PRO A 210 20.80 10.95 -3.06
C PRO A 210 20.35 11.33 -1.65
N GLY A 211 19.24 12.07 -1.52
CA GLY A 211 18.75 12.56 -0.22
C GLY A 211 17.95 11.54 0.58
N TYR A 212 17.31 10.57 -0.08
CA TYR A 212 16.38 9.62 0.56
C TYR A 212 16.76 8.16 0.39
N LYS A 213 17.94 7.84 -0.15
CA LYS A 213 18.40 6.50 -0.58
C LYS A 213 17.62 5.95 -1.78
N TYR A 214 16.29 5.99 -1.76
CA TYR A 214 15.39 5.56 -2.83
C TYR A 214 14.21 6.51 -2.99
N CYS A 215 13.67 6.58 -4.21
CA CYS A 215 12.35 7.12 -4.50
C CYS A 215 11.58 6.12 -5.35
N ALA A 216 10.30 5.98 -5.10
CA ALA A 216 9.36 5.25 -5.92
C ALA A 216 8.33 6.23 -6.49
N VAL A 217 8.14 6.20 -7.81
CA VAL A 217 7.08 6.92 -8.53
C VAL A 217 6.07 5.89 -8.99
N ILE A 218 4.80 6.10 -8.67
CA ILE A 218 3.70 5.21 -9.02
C ILE A 218 2.62 6.07 -9.67
N ASP A 219 2.54 6.01 -10.98
CA ASP A 219 1.53 6.70 -11.78
C ASP A 219 0.31 5.81 -11.99
N PHE A 220 -0.87 6.43 -12.03
CA PHE A 220 -2.15 5.74 -12.25
C PHE A 220 -2.97 6.47 -13.29
N ILE A 221 -3.71 5.70 -14.12
CA ILE A 221 -4.72 6.24 -15.03
C ILE A 221 -5.98 5.38 -15.04
N SER A 222 -7.12 5.99 -15.37
CA SER A 222 -8.36 5.27 -15.62
C SER A 222 -8.29 4.49 -16.94
N LYS A 223 -9.18 3.50 -17.13
CA LYS A 223 -9.44 2.91 -18.46
C LYS A 223 -9.99 3.97 -19.43
N PRO A 224 -9.90 3.77 -20.76
CA PRO A 224 -10.64 4.59 -21.69
C PRO A 224 -12.12 4.64 -21.31
N VAL A 225 -12.71 5.82 -21.36
CA VAL A 225 -14.17 5.90 -21.36
C VAL A 225 -14.61 5.32 -22.71
N SER A 226 -15.26 4.14 -22.69
CA SER A 226 -15.93 3.64 -23.90
C SER A 226 -16.97 4.66 -24.32
N ARG A 227 -16.77 5.24 -25.51
CA ARG A 227 -17.78 6.10 -26.14
C ARG A 227 -18.95 5.27 -26.60
#